data_8c5feef03b111f1cc52e1bb30b0b9ec5
#
_entry.id   8c5feef03b111f1cc52e1bb30b0b9ec5
#
_cell.length_a   1.000
_cell.length_b   1.000
_cell.length_c   1.000
_cell.angle_alpha   90.00
_cell.angle_beta   90.00
_cell.angle_gamma   90.00
#
_symmetry.space_group_name_H-M   'P 1'
#
loop_
_entity.id
_entity.type
_entity.pdbx_description
1 polymer ?
#
loop_
_entity_poly.entity_id
_entity_poly.type
_entity_poly.pdbx_seq_one_letter_code
_entity_poly.pdbx_strand_id
1 'polypeptide(L)'
;MQDRSKRKIIDLKILDKRIGETFEMPDYQTTGSAGIDLLACLEDTLTIQPGDTELIPSGIAVYIRDPSLAAVLLPRSGLGHKKGLVLGNLVGLIDSDYQGQVFISCWNRGKEDCVIEPGMRLAQMVFLPIEQVSFNLVDSFDESDRGEGGFGHTGEG
;
A
#
# COMPACT_ATOMS: atom_id res chain seq x y z
N MET A 1 -17.44 13.67 -13.88
CA MET A 1 -16.33 14.22 -13.07
C MET A 1 -16.75 14.12 -11.62
N GLN A 2 -16.11 13.27 -10.80
CA GLN A 2 -16.43 13.25 -9.38
C GLN A 2 -16.08 14.60 -8.78
N ASP A 3 -17.01 15.14 -8.00
CA ASP A 3 -16.84 16.39 -7.27
C ASP A 3 -15.68 16.27 -6.28
N ARG A 4 -14.53 16.86 -6.61
CA ARG A 4 -13.33 16.86 -5.74
C ARG A 4 -13.60 17.53 -4.39
N SER A 5 -14.68 18.33 -4.26
CA SER A 5 -15.06 19.01 -3.02
C SER A 5 -15.50 18.05 -1.89
N LYS A 6 -15.82 16.80 -2.22
CA LYS A 6 -16.22 15.75 -1.26
C LYS A 6 -15.08 14.85 -0.80
N ARG A 7 -13.86 15.01 -1.35
CA ARG A 7 -12.71 14.22 -0.95
C ARG A 7 -12.11 14.73 0.37
N LYS A 8 -11.68 13.81 1.22
CA LYS A 8 -10.86 14.18 2.38
C LYS A 8 -9.51 14.72 1.90
N ILE A 9 -9.01 15.74 2.56
CA ILE A 9 -7.73 16.37 2.25
C ILE A 9 -6.66 15.74 3.13
N ILE A 10 -5.60 15.24 2.50
CA ILE A 10 -4.42 14.66 3.15
C ILE A 10 -3.22 15.53 2.79
N ASP A 11 -2.39 15.86 3.77
CA ASP A 11 -1.17 16.62 3.53
C ASP A 11 -0.15 15.74 2.79
N LEU A 12 0.38 16.25 1.69
CA LEU A 12 1.39 15.60 0.87
C LEU A 12 2.67 16.45 0.85
N LYS A 13 3.80 15.82 1.17
CA LYS A 13 5.12 16.42 1.03
C LYS A 13 5.88 15.73 -0.09
N ILE A 14 6.35 16.49 -1.06
CA ILE A 14 7.23 16.03 -2.13
C ILE A 14 8.67 16.04 -1.61
N LEU A 15 9.35 14.89 -1.68
CA LEU A 15 10.73 14.69 -1.24
C LEU A 15 11.69 14.56 -2.42
N ASP A 16 11.19 14.10 -3.57
CA ASP A 16 11.94 14.00 -4.82
C ASP A 16 11.39 15.02 -5.81
N LYS A 17 12.24 16.00 -6.21
CA LYS A 17 11.87 17.11 -7.10
C LYS A 17 11.40 16.67 -8.49
N ARG A 18 11.71 15.43 -8.90
CA ARG A 18 11.23 14.89 -10.19
C ARG A 18 9.72 14.68 -10.21
N ILE A 19 9.08 14.52 -9.03
CA ILE A 19 7.63 14.40 -8.93
C ILE A 19 6.97 15.74 -9.23
N GLY A 20 6.09 15.73 -10.23
CA GLY A 20 5.46 16.92 -10.78
C GLY A 20 6.23 17.59 -11.91
N GLU A 21 7.47 17.12 -12.21
CA GLU A 21 8.28 17.56 -13.35
C GLU A 21 8.41 16.45 -14.39
N THR A 22 9.29 15.47 -14.13
CA THR A 22 9.54 14.32 -15.03
C THR A 22 8.74 13.07 -14.60
N PHE A 23 8.36 12.99 -13.34
CA PHE A 23 7.47 11.97 -12.80
C PHE A 23 6.08 12.57 -12.56
N GLU A 24 5.04 11.76 -12.73
CA GLU A 24 3.67 12.19 -12.49
C GLU A 24 3.44 12.54 -11.01
N MET A 25 2.59 13.54 -10.78
CA MET A 25 2.07 13.80 -9.43
C MET A 25 1.17 12.65 -8.98
N PRO A 26 1.24 12.25 -7.69
CA PRO A 26 0.31 11.26 -7.15
C PRO A 26 -1.15 11.72 -7.32
N ASP A 27 -1.92 10.99 -8.11
CA ASP A 27 -3.37 11.21 -8.26
C ASP A 27 -4.02 9.88 -8.72
N TYR A 28 -5.34 9.85 -8.67
CA TYR A 28 -6.13 8.76 -9.21
C TYR A 28 -6.15 8.82 -10.73
N GLN A 29 -5.84 7.71 -11.40
CA GLN A 29 -5.76 7.65 -12.87
C GLN A 29 -7.14 7.76 -13.54
N THR A 30 -8.19 7.31 -12.86
CA THR A 30 -9.58 7.39 -13.33
C THR A 30 -10.50 7.82 -12.19
N THR A 31 -11.72 8.24 -12.52
CA THR A 31 -12.72 8.63 -11.51
C THR A 31 -13.15 7.47 -10.60
N GLY A 32 -12.98 6.23 -11.04
CA GLY A 32 -13.31 5.03 -10.27
C GLY A 32 -12.10 4.33 -9.64
N SER A 33 -10.87 4.86 -9.81
CA SER A 33 -9.68 4.29 -9.18
C SER A 33 -9.77 4.34 -7.67
N ALA A 34 -9.44 3.23 -6.99
CA ALA A 34 -9.38 3.16 -5.54
C ALA A 34 -7.97 3.45 -5.01
N GLY A 35 -6.94 3.21 -5.81
CA GLY A 35 -5.54 3.39 -5.44
C GLY A 35 -4.84 4.49 -6.22
N ILE A 36 -3.83 5.07 -5.58
CA ILE A 36 -2.88 6.03 -6.16
C ILE A 36 -1.58 5.28 -6.39
N ASP A 37 -1.05 5.31 -7.61
CA ASP A 37 0.22 4.65 -7.93
C ASP A 37 1.40 5.30 -7.21
N LEU A 38 2.31 4.47 -6.70
CA LEU A 38 3.58 4.87 -6.12
C LEU A 38 4.71 4.53 -7.07
N LEU A 39 5.61 5.48 -7.27
CA LEU A 39 6.71 5.40 -8.23
C LEU A 39 8.01 5.01 -7.54
N ALA A 40 8.90 4.36 -8.30
CA ALA A 40 10.28 4.12 -7.89
C ALA A 40 11.09 5.40 -8.03
N CYS A 41 11.35 6.12 -6.94
CA CYS A 41 12.22 7.30 -6.95
C CYS A 41 13.69 6.92 -6.78
N LEU A 42 14.17 6.07 -7.68
CA LEU A 42 15.56 5.66 -7.79
C LEU A 42 16.35 6.64 -8.66
N GLU A 43 17.66 6.77 -8.42
CA GLU A 43 18.58 7.49 -9.32
C GLU A 43 18.94 6.61 -10.51
N ASP A 44 19.28 5.35 -10.27
CA ASP A 44 19.68 4.37 -11.27
C ASP A 44 18.75 3.17 -11.29
N THR A 45 18.78 2.41 -12.36
CA THR A 45 18.09 1.13 -12.50
C THR A 45 18.56 0.14 -11.43
N LEU A 46 17.61 -0.53 -10.77
CA LEU A 46 17.84 -1.55 -9.75
C LEU A 46 17.37 -2.91 -10.26
N THR A 47 18.17 -3.94 -10.08
CA THR A 47 17.77 -5.33 -10.35
C THR A 47 17.53 -6.08 -9.05
N ILE A 48 16.33 -6.64 -8.88
CA ILE A 48 15.98 -7.50 -7.75
C ILE A 48 15.99 -8.96 -8.23
N GLN A 49 16.90 -9.74 -7.68
CA GLN A 49 17.02 -11.17 -8.02
C GLN A 49 15.85 -11.98 -7.43
N PRO A 50 15.56 -13.18 -7.96
CA PRO A 50 14.55 -14.07 -7.41
C PRO A 50 14.78 -14.33 -5.92
N GLY A 51 13.75 -14.11 -5.11
CA GLY A 51 13.78 -14.28 -3.66
C GLY A 51 14.22 -13.05 -2.88
N ASP A 52 14.87 -12.07 -3.50
CA ASP A 52 15.36 -10.87 -2.82
C ASP A 52 14.26 -9.83 -2.60
N THR A 53 14.50 -8.98 -1.59
CA THR A 53 13.62 -7.87 -1.22
C THR A 53 14.44 -6.60 -1.11
N GLU A 54 13.94 -5.52 -1.73
CA GLU A 54 14.57 -4.19 -1.71
C GLU A 54 13.58 -3.13 -1.24
N LEU A 55 14.08 -2.18 -0.45
CA LEU A 55 13.31 -1.05 0.04
C LEU A 55 13.50 0.15 -0.88
N ILE A 56 12.45 0.52 -1.62
CA ILE A 56 12.50 1.54 -2.67
C ILE A 56 11.79 2.82 -2.19
N PRO A 57 12.44 4.00 -2.28
CA PRO A 57 11.80 5.26 -1.93
C PRO A 57 10.72 5.63 -2.95
N SER A 58 9.58 6.10 -2.47
CA SER A 58 8.50 6.64 -3.32
C SER A 58 8.64 8.14 -3.62
N GLY A 59 9.55 8.83 -2.95
CA GLY A 59 9.77 10.27 -3.10
C GLY A 59 8.69 11.16 -2.47
N ILE A 60 7.75 10.58 -1.73
CA ILE A 60 6.68 11.33 -1.05
C ILE A 60 6.58 10.95 0.44
N ALA A 61 6.04 11.87 1.22
CA ALA A 61 5.53 11.61 2.56
C ALA A 61 4.08 12.11 2.64
N VAL A 62 3.24 11.40 3.37
CA VAL A 62 1.85 11.78 3.61
C VAL A 62 1.62 11.94 5.10
N TYR A 63 0.80 12.92 5.49
CA TYR A 63 0.35 13.07 6.86
C TYR A 63 -1.18 13.04 6.89
N ILE A 64 -1.73 11.91 7.27
CA ILE A 64 -3.18 11.66 7.28
C ILE A 64 -3.84 12.47 8.38
N ARG A 65 -3.21 12.53 9.57
CA ARG A 65 -3.65 13.27 10.76
C ARG A 65 -4.93 12.72 11.40
N ASP A 66 -5.92 12.33 10.61
CA ASP A 66 -7.22 11.84 11.07
C ASP A 66 -7.12 10.35 11.47
N PRO A 67 -7.24 10.00 12.77
CA PRO A 67 -7.10 8.61 13.24
C PRO A 67 -8.25 7.69 12.79
N SER A 68 -9.29 8.23 12.16
CA SER A 68 -10.34 7.43 11.52
C SER A 68 -9.96 6.93 10.12
N LEU A 69 -8.74 7.26 9.65
CA LEU A 69 -8.20 6.82 8.37
C LEU A 69 -6.82 6.20 8.55
N ALA A 70 -6.51 5.24 7.70
CA ALA A 70 -5.16 4.77 7.44
C ALA A 70 -4.93 4.66 5.94
N ALA A 71 -3.69 4.53 5.51
CA ALA A 71 -3.39 4.10 4.16
C ALA A 71 -2.79 2.69 4.17
N VAL A 72 -3.07 1.92 3.11
CA VAL A 72 -2.43 0.64 2.86
C VAL A 72 -1.72 0.68 1.52
N LEU A 73 -0.55 0.04 1.47
CA LEU A 73 0.18 -0.19 0.24
C LEU A 73 -0.12 -1.61 -0.23
N LEU A 74 -0.52 -1.73 -1.48
CA LEU A 74 -0.87 -2.99 -2.12
C LEU A 74 -0.03 -3.18 -3.38
N PRO A 75 0.28 -4.44 -3.76
CA PRO A 75 0.89 -4.74 -5.05
C PRO A 75 -0.01 -4.30 -6.21
N ARG A 76 0.61 -4.04 -7.35
CA ARG A 76 -0.13 -3.88 -8.61
C ARG A 76 -0.40 -5.24 -9.23
N SER A 77 -1.63 -5.50 -9.63
CA SER A 77 -2.08 -6.79 -10.14
C SER A 77 -1.23 -7.33 -11.31
N GLY A 78 -0.90 -6.47 -12.27
CA GLY A 78 -0.10 -6.85 -13.43
C GLY A 78 1.34 -7.24 -13.09
N LEU A 79 2.00 -6.49 -12.22
CA LEU A 79 3.36 -6.79 -11.77
C LEU A 79 3.39 -8.06 -10.89
N GLY A 80 2.46 -8.16 -9.94
CA GLY A 80 2.39 -9.30 -9.04
C GLY A 80 2.10 -10.60 -9.76
N HIS A 81 1.12 -10.60 -10.67
CA HIS A 81 0.73 -11.82 -11.40
C HIS A 81 1.74 -12.23 -12.47
N LYS A 82 2.19 -11.29 -13.32
CA LYS A 82 3.02 -11.61 -14.48
C LYS A 82 4.51 -11.75 -14.15
N LYS A 83 5.04 -10.89 -13.26
CA LYS A 83 6.47 -10.82 -12.95
C LYS A 83 6.82 -11.33 -11.55
N GLY A 84 5.83 -11.57 -10.70
CA GLY A 84 6.07 -11.95 -9.31
C GLY A 84 6.60 -10.83 -8.43
N LEU A 85 6.58 -9.57 -8.89
CA LEU A 85 6.98 -8.43 -8.09
C LEU A 85 5.82 -8.00 -7.20
N VAL A 86 5.97 -8.21 -5.91
CA VAL A 86 4.97 -7.94 -4.87
C VAL A 86 5.60 -7.16 -3.72
N LEU A 87 4.88 -7.00 -2.60
CA LEU A 87 5.43 -6.35 -1.41
C LEU A 87 6.02 -7.39 -0.46
N GLY A 88 7.21 -7.10 0.09
CA GLY A 88 7.90 -7.97 1.05
C GLY A 88 7.18 -8.07 2.39
N ASN A 89 6.45 -7.04 2.78
CA ASN A 89 5.56 -7.03 3.94
C ASN A 89 4.12 -7.45 3.60
N LEU A 90 3.84 -7.93 2.39
CA LEU A 90 2.56 -8.31 1.81
C LEU A 90 1.58 -7.13 1.69
N VAL A 91 1.29 -6.43 2.78
CA VAL A 91 0.51 -5.20 2.85
C VAL A 91 1.27 -4.19 3.69
N GLY A 92 1.58 -3.03 3.14
CA GLY A 92 2.12 -1.91 3.90
C GLY A 92 0.99 -1.19 4.64
N LEU A 93 1.17 -0.90 5.93
CA LEU A 93 0.22 -0.10 6.71
C LEU A 93 0.88 1.23 7.06
N ILE A 94 0.17 2.33 6.78
CA ILE A 94 0.60 3.69 7.11
C ILE A 94 -0.42 4.27 8.09
N ASP A 95 0.05 4.50 9.30
CA ASP A 95 -0.74 5.09 10.38
C ASP A 95 -1.01 6.58 10.13
N SER A 96 -2.06 7.11 10.76
CA SER A 96 -2.48 8.50 10.57
C SER A 96 -1.47 9.53 11.09
N ASP A 97 -0.61 9.15 12.02
CA ASP A 97 0.42 10.00 12.63
C ASP A 97 1.82 9.80 12.03
N TYR A 98 1.99 8.89 11.06
CA TYR A 98 3.25 8.72 10.35
C TYR A 98 3.51 9.91 9.42
N GLN A 99 4.73 10.46 9.48
CA GLN A 99 5.16 11.64 8.69
C GLN A 99 6.43 11.39 7.86
N GLY A 100 6.98 10.19 7.92
CA GLY A 100 8.18 9.82 7.17
C GLY A 100 7.91 9.57 5.70
N GLN A 101 8.98 9.40 4.93
CA GLN A 101 8.87 8.99 3.54
C GLN A 101 8.15 7.64 3.43
N VAL A 102 7.27 7.52 2.45
CA VAL A 102 6.66 6.25 2.08
C VAL A 102 7.69 5.42 1.31
N PHE A 103 8.06 4.27 1.86
CA PHE A 103 8.92 3.30 1.19
C PHE A 103 8.10 2.12 0.69
N ILE A 104 8.55 1.56 -0.43
CA ILE A 104 7.94 0.39 -1.06
C ILE A 104 8.90 -0.78 -0.86
N SER A 105 8.51 -1.75 -0.02
CA SER A 105 9.25 -3.00 0.15
C SER A 105 8.92 -3.92 -1.03
N CYS A 106 9.80 -4.00 -2.01
CA CYS A 106 9.60 -4.81 -3.20
C CYS A 106 10.25 -6.18 -3.06
N TRP A 107 9.47 -7.24 -3.17
CA TRP A 107 9.92 -8.62 -3.14
C TRP A 107 9.72 -9.28 -4.50
N ASN A 108 10.80 -9.82 -5.06
CA ASN A 108 10.74 -10.65 -6.25
C ASN A 108 10.46 -12.10 -5.84
N ARG A 109 9.20 -12.51 -5.87
CA ARG A 109 8.79 -13.92 -5.65
C ARG A 109 8.79 -14.75 -6.94
N GLY A 110 9.20 -14.15 -8.06
CA GLY A 110 9.30 -14.79 -9.37
C GLY A 110 10.53 -15.69 -9.49
N LYS A 111 10.80 -16.11 -10.73
CA LYS A 111 11.94 -16.99 -11.07
C LYS A 111 13.02 -16.28 -11.88
N GLU A 112 12.76 -15.07 -12.30
CA GLU A 112 13.64 -14.25 -13.14
C GLU A 112 13.93 -12.92 -12.44
N ASP A 113 15.01 -12.27 -12.82
CA ASP A 113 15.36 -10.95 -12.33
C ASP A 113 14.25 -9.93 -12.64
N CYS A 114 13.93 -9.09 -11.67
CA CYS A 114 13.05 -7.95 -11.85
C CYS A 114 13.88 -6.67 -11.97
N VAL A 115 13.82 -6.02 -13.13
CA VAL A 115 14.49 -4.75 -13.38
C VAL A 115 13.52 -3.60 -13.04
N ILE A 116 13.92 -2.74 -12.12
CA ILE A 116 13.16 -1.57 -11.69
C ILE A 116 13.85 -0.32 -12.24
N GLU A 117 13.16 0.39 -13.09
CA GLU A 117 13.63 1.66 -13.64
C GLU A 117 13.11 2.85 -12.81
N PRO A 118 13.87 3.96 -12.74
CA PRO A 118 13.38 5.20 -12.14
C PRO A 118 12.02 5.63 -12.72
N GLY A 119 11.08 5.98 -11.84
CA GLY A 119 9.72 6.36 -12.24
C GLY A 119 8.75 5.21 -12.51
N MET A 120 9.20 3.96 -12.41
CA MET A 120 8.32 2.80 -12.58
C MET A 120 7.26 2.74 -11.48
N ARG A 121 6.01 2.44 -11.85
CA ARG A 121 4.90 2.25 -10.91
C ARG A 121 5.00 0.88 -10.26
N LEU A 122 5.28 0.86 -8.93
CA LEU A 122 5.58 -0.38 -8.20
C LEU A 122 4.44 -0.90 -7.35
N ALA A 123 3.71 0.00 -6.73
CA ALA A 123 2.64 -0.31 -5.78
C ALA A 123 1.51 0.71 -5.93
N GLN A 124 0.45 0.51 -5.19
CA GLN A 124 -0.64 1.45 -5.08
C GLN A 124 -0.98 1.71 -3.62
N MET A 125 -1.30 2.96 -3.30
CA MET A 125 -1.72 3.41 -1.98
C MET A 125 -3.23 3.62 -1.96
N VAL A 126 -3.92 3.00 -1.00
CA VAL A 126 -5.37 3.09 -0.82
C VAL A 126 -5.65 3.62 0.57
N PHE A 127 -6.53 4.60 0.69
CA PHE A 127 -6.99 5.13 1.99
C PHE A 127 -8.24 4.39 2.43
N LEU A 128 -8.25 3.96 3.70
CA LEU A 128 -9.33 3.16 4.29
C LEU A 128 -9.84 3.81 5.58
N PRO A 129 -11.16 3.74 5.85
CA PRO A 129 -11.68 4.05 7.17
C PRO A 129 -11.21 3.02 8.19
N ILE A 130 -10.89 3.46 9.40
CA ILE A 130 -10.36 2.65 10.49
C ILE A 130 -11.24 2.86 11.73
N GLU A 131 -11.57 1.76 12.38
CA GLU A 131 -12.17 1.76 13.70
C GLU A 131 -11.11 1.40 14.75
N GLN A 132 -10.85 2.33 15.67
CA GLN A 132 -10.05 2.04 16.86
C GLN A 132 -10.96 1.50 17.96
N VAL A 133 -10.53 0.44 18.63
CA VAL A 133 -11.32 -0.24 19.65
C VAL A 133 -10.63 -0.23 21.00
N SER A 134 -11.42 -0.34 22.06
CA SER A 134 -10.94 -0.64 23.40
C SER A 134 -11.37 -2.04 23.78
N PHE A 135 -10.50 -2.78 24.43
CA PHE A 135 -10.83 -4.14 24.90
C PHE A 135 -11.51 -4.10 26.26
N ASN A 136 -12.62 -4.82 26.39
CA ASN A 136 -13.23 -5.17 27.67
C ASN A 136 -12.74 -6.58 28.03
N LEU A 137 -11.94 -6.69 29.10
CA LEU A 137 -11.41 -7.97 29.54
C LEU A 137 -12.55 -8.81 30.17
N VAL A 138 -12.75 -9.98 29.65
CA VAL A 138 -13.75 -10.96 30.11
C VAL A 138 -13.13 -12.33 30.26
N ASP A 139 -13.69 -13.17 31.14
CA ASP A 139 -13.23 -14.57 31.33
C ASP A 139 -13.88 -15.53 30.33
N SER A 140 -15.04 -15.16 29.77
CA SER A 140 -15.77 -15.97 28.79
C SER A 140 -16.59 -15.06 27.86
N PHE A 141 -16.95 -15.58 26.70
CA PHE A 141 -17.87 -14.95 25.75
C PHE A 141 -19.27 -15.54 25.86
N ASP A 142 -20.25 -14.76 25.43
CA ASP A 142 -21.59 -15.28 25.19
C ASP A 142 -21.58 -16.31 24.06
N GLU A 143 -22.49 -17.29 24.11
CA GLU A 143 -22.60 -18.30 23.06
C GLU A 143 -22.95 -17.70 21.70
N SER A 144 -22.33 -18.23 20.63
CA SER A 144 -22.63 -17.88 19.24
C SER A 144 -22.77 -19.16 18.41
N ASP A 145 -23.47 -19.08 17.28
CA ASP A 145 -23.69 -20.23 16.39
C ASP A 145 -22.37 -20.83 15.86
N ARG A 146 -21.33 -20.04 15.75
CA ARG A 146 -20.01 -20.49 15.30
C ARG A 146 -19.12 -20.98 16.44
N GLY A 147 -19.25 -20.42 17.64
CA GLY A 147 -18.38 -20.71 18.78
C GLY A 147 -16.90 -20.55 18.43
N GLU A 148 -16.09 -21.53 18.79
CA GLU A 148 -14.63 -21.57 18.54
C GLU A 148 -14.23 -22.11 17.16
N GLY A 149 -15.21 -22.39 16.29
CA GLY A 149 -14.96 -22.97 14.95
C GLY A 149 -14.12 -22.06 14.06
N GLY A 150 -12.91 -22.51 13.71
CA GLY A 150 -11.97 -21.85 12.78
C GLY A 150 -11.51 -22.81 11.67
N PHE A 151 -10.55 -22.42 10.86
CA PHE A 151 -9.82 -23.25 9.89
C PHE A 151 -10.62 -24.39 9.23
N GLY A 152 -11.58 -24.03 8.36
CA GLY A 152 -12.38 -25.03 7.64
C GLY A 152 -13.64 -25.49 8.37
N HIS A 153 -14.07 -24.81 9.45
CA HIS A 153 -15.29 -25.14 10.19
C HIS A 153 -16.55 -25.23 9.31
N THR A 154 -16.59 -24.45 8.21
CA THR A 154 -17.69 -24.46 7.21
C THR A 154 -17.52 -25.49 6.10
N GLY A 155 -16.49 -26.35 6.18
CA GLY A 155 -16.17 -27.36 5.18
C GLY A 155 -15.42 -26.83 3.97
N GLU A 156 -14.72 -27.72 3.28
CA GLU A 156 -14.22 -27.47 1.92
C GLU A 156 -15.37 -27.79 0.95
N GLY A 157 -16.11 -26.77 0.55
CA GLY A 157 -17.21 -26.89 -0.43
C GLY A 157 -16.74 -26.68 -1.83
#